data_3e52806f8f59780435d0436f0af2e639
#
_entry.id   3e52806f8f59780435d0436f0af2e639
#
_cell.length_a   1.000
_cell.length_b   1.000
_cell.length_c   1.000
_cell.angle_alpha   90.00
_cell.angle_beta   90.00
_cell.angle_gamma   90.00
#
_symmetry.space_group_name_H-M   'P 1'
#
loop_
_entity.id
_entity.type
_entity.pdbx_description
1 polymer ?
#
loop_
_entity_poly.entity_id
_entity_poly.type
_entity_poly.pdbx_seq_one_letter_code
_entity_poly.pdbx_strand_id
1 'polypeptide(L)'
;MKILVYGAGVLGCNLARNLLRAGKDVTLLARGNWAAEIKQNGLRIKDKFSPRTSVSRIPVVTELAPDATYDVIFVVLRYTQLDSVLYTLRANRTKNIVFVGNNVQARALAAALPGKNVLFAFALSAGHREADRGLHRPEKDHHRTAAGCNLQ
;
A
#
# COMPACT_ATOMS: atom_id res chain seq x y z
N MET A 1 11.03 -11.61 -7.99
CA MET A 1 11.14 -10.14 -7.86
C MET A 1 10.49 -9.77 -6.54
N LYS A 2 11.28 -9.22 -5.63
CA LYS A 2 10.86 -8.81 -4.29
C LYS A 2 10.44 -7.33 -4.30
N ILE A 3 9.19 -7.06 -3.98
CA ILE A 3 8.57 -5.75 -4.14
C ILE A 3 8.10 -5.21 -2.79
N LEU A 4 8.40 -3.96 -2.50
CA LEU A 4 7.76 -3.24 -1.40
C LEU A 4 6.71 -2.27 -1.98
N VAL A 5 5.50 -2.34 -1.47
CA VAL A 5 4.49 -1.29 -1.66
C VAL A 5 4.48 -0.41 -0.41
N TYR A 6 5.03 0.78 -0.52
CA TYR A 6 5.12 1.75 0.57
C TYR A 6 3.85 2.61 0.59
N GLY A 7 2.95 2.28 1.49
CA GLY A 7 1.67 2.97 1.67
C GLY A 7 0.47 2.08 1.41
N ALA A 8 -0.26 1.76 2.47
CA ALA A 8 -1.45 0.92 2.47
C ALA A 8 -2.75 1.75 2.35
N GLY A 9 -2.74 2.76 1.48
CA GLY A 9 -3.93 3.45 1.02
C GLY A 9 -4.73 2.59 0.05
N VAL A 10 -5.83 3.12 -0.49
CA VAL A 10 -6.69 2.39 -1.45
C VAL A 10 -5.88 1.90 -2.66
N LEU A 11 -5.12 2.81 -3.29
CA LEU A 11 -4.30 2.49 -4.46
C LEU A 11 -3.17 1.51 -4.14
N GLY A 12 -2.49 1.70 -2.99
CA GLY A 12 -1.42 0.80 -2.57
C GLY A 12 -1.90 -0.60 -2.24
N CYS A 13 -3.05 -0.73 -1.57
CA CYS A 13 -3.68 -2.02 -1.30
C CYS A 13 -4.07 -2.75 -2.60
N ASN A 14 -4.64 -2.01 -3.57
CA ASN A 14 -5.00 -2.58 -4.87
C ASN A 14 -3.77 -3.04 -5.65
N LEU A 15 -2.73 -2.21 -5.71
CA LEU A 15 -1.46 -2.55 -6.36
C LEU A 15 -0.85 -3.81 -5.72
N ALA A 16 -0.76 -3.85 -4.39
CA ALA A 16 -0.19 -4.97 -3.66
C ALA A 16 -0.96 -6.27 -3.93
N ARG A 17 -2.31 -6.24 -3.89
CA ARG A 17 -3.14 -7.40 -4.24
C ARG A 17 -2.87 -7.88 -5.66
N ASN A 18 -2.84 -6.98 -6.62
CA ASN A 18 -2.69 -7.34 -8.04
C ASN A 18 -1.30 -7.92 -8.32
N LEU A 19 -0.24 -7.35 -7.73
CA LEU A 19 1.11 -7.90 -7.81
C LEU A 19 1.21 -9.29 -7.18
N LEU A 20 0.58 -9.49 -6.02
CA LEU A 20 0.52 -10.79 -5.35
C LEU A 20 -0.20 -11.84 -6.22
N ARG A 21 -1.33 -11.47 -6.83
CA ARG A 21 -2.07 -12.34 -7.77
C ARG A 21 -1.24 -12.69 -9.02
N ALA A 22 -0.36 -11.79 -9.43
CA ALA A 22 0.59 -12.03 -10.52
C ALA A 22 1.83 -12.85 -10.08
N GLY A 23 1.81 -13.47 -8.90
CA GLY A 23 2.87 -14.33 -8.40
C GLY A 23 4.15 -13.61 -7.99
N LYS A 24 4.06 -12.31 -7.65
CA LYS A 24 5.21 -11.55 -7.18
C LYS A 24 5.37 -11.67 -5.67
N ASP A 25 6.61 -11.61 -5.18
CA ASP A 25 6.95 -11.53 -3.76
C ASP A 25 6.71 -10.09 -3.28
N VAL A 26 5.59 -9.85 -2.61
CA VAL A 26 5.13 -8.51 -2.26
C VAL A 26 5.04 -8.34 -0.76
N THR A 27 5.67 -7.29 -0.26
CA THR A 27 5.52 -6.79 1.10
C THR A 27 4.76 -5.47 1.07
N LEU A 28 3.81 -5.28 1.99
CA LEU A 28 3.05 -4.04 2.13
C LEU A 28 3.54 -3.27 3.36
N LEU A 29 3.90 -2.00 3.19
CA LEU A 29 4.19 -1.13 4.33
C LEU A 29 2.91 -0.40 4.75
N ALA A 30 2.46 -0.71 5.96
CA ALA A 30 1.28 -0.12 6.59
C ALA A 30 1.59 0.30 8.03
N ARG A 31 0.88 1.29 8.56
CA ARG A 31 1.11 1.81 9.91
C ARG A 31 -0.15 1.77 10.77
N GLY A 32 0.06 1.81 12.09
CA GLY A 32 -1.02 1.89 13.09
C GLY A 32 -1.98 0.70 13.05
N ASN A 33 -3.22 0.94 13.45
CA ASN A 33 -4.26 -0.10 13.54
C ASN A 33 -4.52 -0.81 12.22
N TRP A 34 -4.32 -0.11 11.08
CA TRP A 34 -4.50 -0.69 9.76
C TRP A 34 -3.48 -1.78 9.45
N ALA A 35 -2.24 -1.63 9.92
CA ALA A 35 -1.23 -2.67 9.80
C ALA A 35 -1.60 -3.91 10.62
N ALA A 36 -2.09 -3.72 11.85
CA ALA A 36 -2.56 -4.81 12.72
C ALA A 36 -3.75 -5.55 12.08
N GLU A 37 -4.72 -4.81 11.55
CA GLU A 37 -5.89 -5.35 10.86
C GLU A 37 -5.50 -6.25 9.67
N ILE A 38 -4.61 -5.76 8.80
CA ILE A 38 -4.17 -6.54 7.63
C ILE A 38 -3.38 -7.79 8.07
N LYS A 39 -2.53 -7.67 9.10
CA LYS A 39 -1.78 -8.82 9.64
C LYS A 39 -2.71 -9.91 10.16
N GLN A 40 -3.75 -9.53 10.89
CA GLN A 40 -4.68 -10.45 11.52
C GLN A 40 -5.67 -11.05 10.52
N ASN A 41 -6.32 -10.21 9.73
CA ASN A 41 -7.48 -10.58 8.92
C ASN A 41 -7.15 -10.72 7.41
N GLY A 42 -5.92 -10.36 7.00
CA GLY A 42 -5.54 -10.27 5.60
C GLY A 42 -6.02 -8.97 4.95
N LEU A 43 -5.48 -8.68 3.79
CA LEU A 43 -5.88 -7.54 2.97
C LEU A 43 -7.21 -7.85 2.28
N ARG A 44 -8.27 -7.17 2.67
CA ARG A 44 -9.63 -7.35 2.17
C ARG A 44 -9.96 -6.27 1.16
N ILE A 45 -10.33 -6.67 -0.05
CA ILE A 45 -10.72 -5.75 -1.13
C ILE A 45 -12.00 -6.26 -1.79
N LYS A 46 -12.98 -5.35 -1.90
CA LYS A 46 -14.22 -5.57 -2.65
C LYS A 46 -14.14 -4.77 -3.95
N ASP A 47 -14.19 -5.45 -5.06
CA ASP A 47 -14.26 -4.82 -6.38
C ASP A 47 -15.71 -4.43 -6.70
N LYS A 48 -15.91 -3.28 -7.35
CA LYS A 48 -17.24 -2.74 -7.66
C LYS A 48 -18.14 -3.73 -8.41
N PHE A 49 -17.56 -4.47 -9.34
CA PHE A 49 -18.28 -5.38 -10.22
C PHE A 49 -18.24 -6.85 -9.73
N SER A 50 -17.74 -7.09 -8.52
CA SER A 50 -17.69 -8.43 -7.94
C SER A 50 -18.53 -8.51 -6.67
N PRO A 51 -19.43 -9.48 -6.55
CA PRO A 51 -20.18 -9.70 -5.31
C PRO A 51 -19.28 -10.22 -4.18
N ARG A 52 -18.08 -10.69 -4.51
CA ARG A 52 -17.16 -11.34 -3.57
C ARG A 52 -16.07 -10.38 -3.11
N THR A 53 -15.82 -10.36 -1.81
CA THR A 53 -14.64 -9.73 -1.21
C THR A 53 -13.44 -10.66 -1.37
N SER A 54 -12.37 -10.16 -1.98
CA SER A 54 -11.11 -10.89 -2.02
C SER A 54 -10.32 -10.68 -0.72
N VAL A 55 -9.74 -11.75 -0.19
CA VAL A 55 -8.86 -11.72 0.98
C VAL A 55 -7.48 -12.20 0.53
N SER A 56 -6.45 -11.39 0.75
CA SER A 56 -5.07 -11.71 0.40
C SER A 56 -4.19 -11.73 1.63
N ARG A 57 -3.49 -12.83 1.87
CA ARG A 57 -2.45 -12.91 2.90
C ARG A 57 -1.19 -12.28 2.33
N ILE A 58 -0.78 -11.13 2.87
CA ILE A 58 0.38 -10.37 2.41
C ILE A 58 1.26 -10.04 3.62
N PRO A 59 2.60 -10.21 3.53
CA PRO A 59 3.52 -9.73 4.55
C PRO A 59 3.37 -8.22 4.76
N VAL A 60 3.27 -7.81 6.03
CA VAL A 60 3.12 -6.38 6.39
C VAL A 60 4.26 -5.98 7.31
N VAL A 61 4.95 -4.89 6.92
CA VAL A 61 5.94 -4.19 7.73
C VAL A 61 5.40 -2.81 8.13
N THR A 62 5.87 -2.29 9.25
CA THR A 62 5.46 -0.98 9.78
C THR A 62 6.46 0.12 9.45
N GLU A 63 7.68 -0.26 9.09
CA GLU A 63 8.78 0.64 8.74
C GLU A 63 9.63 0.04 7.63
N LEU A 64 10.41 0.86 6.95
CA LEU A 64 11.41 0.46 5.97
C LEU A 64 12.78 0.48 6.64
N ALA A 65 13.29 -0.68 7.02
CA ALA A 65 14.63 -0.79 7.59
C ALA A 65 15.70 -0.40 6.55
N PRO A 66 16.79 0.30 6.96
CA PRO A 66 17.83 0.76 6.03
C PRO A 66 18.52 -0.37 5.26
N ASP A 67 18.68 -1.53 5.87
CA ASP A 67 19.33 -2.73 5.32
C ASP A 67 18.38 -3.64 4.54
N ALA A 68 17.06 -3.46 4.67
CA ALA A 68 16.09 -4.20 3.88
C ALA A 68 16.26 -3.90 2.39
N THR A 69 16.33 -4.94 1.55
CA THR A 69 16.54 -4.80 0.12
C THR A 69 15.35 -5.36 -0.65
N TYR A 70 14.91 -4.58 -1.63
CA TYR A 70 13.86 -4.93 -2.59
C TYR A 70 14.38 -4.69 -4.01
N ASP A 71 13.81 -5.39 -4.98
CA ASP A 71 14.11 -5.11 -6.39
C ASP A 71 13.51 -3.76 -6.80
N VAL A 72 12.34 -3.42 -6.23
CA VAL A 72 11.67 -2.13 -6.44
C VAL A 72 10.79 -1.75 -5.24
N ILE A 73 10.74 -0.46 -4.94
CA ILE A 73 9.80 0.14 -3.98
C ILE A 73 8.79 0.99 -4.76
N PHE A 74 7.51 0.64 -4.66
CA PHE A 74 6.41 1.49 -5.11
C PHE A 74 5.96 2.38 -3.97
N VAL A 75 6.16 3.69 -4.08
CA VAL A 75 5.72 4.69 -3.09
C VAL A 75 4.35 5.19 -3.50
N VAL A 76 3.33 4.75 -2.77
CA VAL A 76 1.91 5.03 -3.05
C VAL A 76 1.33 5.89 -1.92
N LEU A 77 1.74 7.14 -1.89
CA LEU A 77 1.40 8.12 -0.87
C LEU A 77 0.79 9.37 -1.51
N ARG A 78 0.09 10.16 -0.71
CA ARG A 78 -0.32 11.51 -1.15
C ARG A 78 0.90 12.41 -1.27
N TYR A 79 0.89 13.35 -2.21
CA TYR A 79 2.00 14.28 -2.44
C TYR A 79 2.45 15.00 -1.16
N THR A 80 1.50 15.36 -0.27
CA THR A 80 1.78 16.01 1.03
C THR A 80 2.54 15.12 2.04
N GLN A 81 2.67 13.83 1.76
CA GLN A 81 3.35 12.88 2.63
C GLN A 81 4.73 12.48 2.10
N LEU A 82 5.08 12.86 0.87
CA LEU A 82 6.31 12.39 0.21
C LEU A 82 7.56 12.88 0.92
N ASP A 83 7.61 14.14 1.33
CA ASP A 83 8.78 14.72 2.01
C ASP A 83 9.14 13.96 3.28
N SER A 84 8.14 13.50 4.03
CA SER A 84 8.34 12.77 5.29
C SER A 84 9.01 11.39 5.11
N VAL A 85 9.05 10.86 3.89
CA VAL A 85 9.61 9.52 3.62
C VAL A 85 10.92 9.56 2.82
N LEU A 86 11.32 10.74 2.30
CA LEU A 86 12.52 10.88 1.49
C LEU A 86 13.78 10.45 2.23
N TYR A 87 13.94 10.83 3.50
CA TYR A 87 15.06 10.42 4.33
C TYR A 87 15.18 8.89 4.40
N THR A 88 14.08 8.21 4.69
CA THR A 88 14.02 6.75 4.80
C THR A 88 14.33 6.06 3.46
N LEU A 89 13.77 6.58 2.36
CA LEU A 89 14.04 6.07 1.02
C LEU A 89 15.50 6.27 0.60
N ARG A 90 16.10 7.40 0.99
CA ARG A 90 17.52 7.70 0.73
C ARG A 90 18.45 6.74 1.47
N ALA A 91 18.17 6.49 2.75
CA ALA A 91 18.95 5.62 3.62
C ALA A 91 18.83 4.13 3.23
N ASN A 92 17.70 3.71 2.67
CA ASN A 92 17.49 2.32 2.28
C ASN A 92 18.35 1.91 1.08
N ARG A 93 18.78 0.64 1.02
CA ARG A 93 19.68 0.12 -0.02
C ARG A 93 19.04 -0.10 -1.38
N THR A 94 17.72 -0.19 -1.47
CA THR A 94 17.00 -0.40 -2.73
C THR A 94 17.28 0.73 -3.72
N LYS A 95 17.58 0.38 -4.95
CA LYS A 95 17.94 1.35 -6.01
C LYS A 95 16.74 1.86 -6.78
N ASN A 96 15.76 1.00 -7.06
CA ASN A 96 14.64 1.34 -7.93
C ASN A 96 13.45 1.82 -7.10
N ILE A 97 13.02 3.05 -7.32
CA ILE A 97 11.91 3.69 -6.62
C ILE A 97 10.91 4.21 -7.65
N VAL A 98 9.65 3.82 -7.50
CA VAL A 98 8.56 4.26 -8.37
C VAL A 98 7.54 5.03 -7.52
N PHE A 99 7.42 6.32 -7.76
CA PHE A 99 6.37 7.12 -7.14
C PHE A 99 5.06 6.97 -7.94
N VAL A 100 4.01 6.51 -7.27
CA VAL A 100 2.69 6.28 -7.89
C VAL A 100 1.71 7.32 -7.39
N GLY A 101 1.25 8.18 -8.30
CA GLY A 101 0.28 9.22 -7.98
C GLY A 101 0.49 10.50 -8.80
N ASN A 102 -0.17 11.57 -8.38
CA ASN A 102 -0.06 12.90 -8.99
C ASN A 102 1.24 13.57 -8.53
N ASN A 103 2.31 13.39 -9.28
CA ASN A 103 3.64 13.84 -8.89
C ASN A 103 3.98 15.20 -9.53
N VAL A 104 3.43 16.30 -8.96
CA VAL A 104 3.67 17.66 -9.44
C VAL A 104 5.11 18.13 -9.22
N GLN A 105 5.88 17.48 -8.34
CA GLN A 105 7.25 17.82 -7.99
C GLN A 105 8.26 16.74 -8.41
N ALA A 106 8.04 16.08 -9.55
CA ALA A 106 8.86 14.96 -10.01
C ALA A 106 10.36 15.24 -10.04
N ARG A 107 10.77 16.42 -10.53
CA ARG A 107 12.18 16.82 -10.57
C ARG A 107 12.81 16.96 -9.18
N ALA A 108 12.08 17.58 -8.24
CA ALA A 108 12.54 17.75 -6.86
C ALA A 108 12.68 16.40 -6.14
N LEU A 109 11.70 15.50 -6.32
CA LEU A 109 11.73 14.14 -5.75
C LEU A 109 12.92 13.33 -6.30
N ALA A 110 13.18 13.40 -7.60
CA ALA A 110 14.34 12.72 -8.18
C ALA A 110 15.67 13.29 -7.66
N ALA A 111 15.80 14.62 -7.56
CA ALA A 111 16.98 15.28 -7.03
C ALA A 111 17.23 14.97 -5.54
N ALA A 112 16.16 14.74 -4.76
CA ALA A 112 16.25 14.38 -3.35
C ALA A 112 16.77 12.95 -3.10
N LEU A 113 16.84 12.09 -4.14
CA LEU A 113 17.23 10.69 -4.05
C LEU A 113 18.46 10.37 -4.93
N PRO A 114 19.64 11.00 -4.66
CA PRO A 114 20.84 10.78 -5.47
C PRO A 114 21.24 9.30 -5.42
N GLY A 115 21.67 8.77 -6.57
CA GLY A 115 22.08 7.36 -6.72
C GLY A 115 20.93 6.35 -6.72
N LYS A 116 19.67 6.81 -6.80
CA LYS A 116 18.51 5.95 -7.03
C LYS A 116 18.00 6.11 -8.46
N ASN A 117 17.39 5.03 -8.96
CA ASN A 117 16.62 5.05 -10.20
C ASN A 117 15.18 5.45 -9.84
N VAL A 118 14.81 6.69 -10.10
CA VAL A 118 13.50 7.24 -9.75
C VAL A 118 12.61 7.27 -10.97
N LEU A 119 11.47 6.60 -10.88
CA LEU A 119 10.42 6.56 -11.89
C LEU A 119 9.12 7.11 -11.34
N PHE A 120 8.27 7.59 -12.22
CA PHE A 120 6.94 8.13 -11.89
C PHE A 120 5.87 7.37 -12.65
N ALA A 121 4.80 7.00 -11.93
CA ALA A 121 3.68 6.26 -12.47
C ALA A 121 2.36 6.91 -12.05
N PHE A 122 1.35 6.71 -12.86
CA PHE A 122 -0.01 7.17 -12.62
C PHE A 122 -0.92 5.99 -12.34
N ALA A 123 -1.81 6.11 -11.34
CA ALA A 123 -2.81 5.10 -11.06
C ALA A 123 -4.13 5.48 -11.74
N LEU A 124 -4.67 4.58 -12.55
CA LEU A 124 -5.97 4.74 -13.23
C LEU A 124 -7.13 4.07 -12.47
N SER A 125 -6.91 3.68 -11.22
CA SER A 125 -7.93 3.08 -10.36
C SER A 125 -8.33 4.03 -9.24
N ALA A 126 -9.59 3.98 -8.84
CA ALA A 126 -10.14 4.75 -7.74
C ALA A 126 -10.84 3.81 -6.74
N GLY A 127 -11.11 4.31 -5.54
CA GLY A 127 -11.83 3.57 -4.51
C GLY A 127 -11.85 4.33 -3.19
N HIS A 128 -12.48 3.74 -2.21
CA HIS A 128 -12.54 4.29 -0.85
C HIS A 128 -12.27 3.18 0.18
N ARG A 129 -11.91 3.61 1.38
CA ARG A 129 -11.80 2.70 2.52
C ARG A 129 -13.12 2.72 3.28
N GLU A 130 -13.70 1.55 3.50
CA GLU A 130 -14.79 1.43 4.48
C GLU A 130 -14.18 1.56 5.88
N ALA A 131 -14.67 2.56 6.62
CA ALA A 131 -14.46 2.60 8.05
C ALA A 131 -15.31 1.47 8.65
N ASP A 132 -14.76 0.77 9.64
CA ASP A 132 -15.56 -0.10 10.51
C ASP A 132 -16.60 0.81 11.20
N ARG A 133 -17.79 0.87 10.63
CA ARG A 133 -18.92 1.47 11.31
C ARG A 133 -19.29 0.46 12.39
N GLY A 134 -18.80 0.70 13.59
CA GLY A 134 -19.28 0.05 14.78
C GLY A 134 -20.81 0.22 14.86
N LEU A 135 -21.52 -0.59 14.11
CA LEU A 135 -22.93 -0.78 14.28
C LEU A 135 -23.08 -1.57 15.58
N HIS A 136 -23.28 -0.84 16.65
CA HIS A 136 -23.90 -1.37 17.85
C HIS A 136 -25.30 -1.89 17.44
N ARG A 137 -25.35 -3.13 16.95
CA ARG A 137 -26.58 -3.92 16.88
C ARG A 137 -26.53 -4.93 18.00
N PRO A 138 -27.57 -4.99 18.85
CA PRO A 138 -27.68 -6.07 19.81
C PRO A 138 -27.83 -7.39 19.03
N GLU A 139 -26.96 -8.28 19.37
CA GLU A 139 -27.02 -9.73 19.28
C GLU A 139 -28.03 -10.36 18.31
N LYS A 140 -27.54 -10.74 17.11
CA LYS A 140 -27.73 -12.06 16.51
C LYS A 140 -26.89 -12.16 15.22
N ASP A 141 -26.12 -13.27 15.15
CA ASP A 141 -25.44 -13.84 13.99
C ASP A 141 -24.08 -13.27 13.54
N HIS A 142 -23.12 -14.10 13.84
CA HIS A 142 -21.80 -14.40 13.31
C HIS A 142 -21.47 -13.90 11.89
N HIS A 143 -21.15 -12.61 11.70
CA HIS A 143 -20.25 -12.14 10.64
C HIS A 143 -19.72 -10.77 11.02
N ARG A 144 -18.54 -10.75 11.67
CA ARG A 144 -17.73 -9.54 11.83
C ARG A 144 -17.33 -9.05 10.43
N THR A 145 -17.88 -7.96 10.01
CA THR A 145 -17.44 -7.20 8.85
C THR A 145 -16.17 -6.45 9.24
N ALA A 146 -15.01 -7.04 8.93
CA ALA A 146 -13.74 -6.36 9.10
C ALA A 146 -13.59 -5.24 8.06
N ALA A 147 -12.93 -4.14 8.46
CA ALA A 147 -12.64 -3.02 7.57
C ALA A 147 -11.93 -3.46 6.27
N GLY A 148 -12.40 -3.00 5.13
CA GLY A 148 -11.88 -3.34 3.81
C GLY A 148 -11.66 -2.12 2.93
N CYS A 149 -10.98 -2.30 1.80
CA CYS A 149 -10.87 -1.31 0.74
C CYS A 149 -11.84 -1.66 -0.40
N ASN A 150 -12.68 -0.71 -0.80
CA ASN A 150 -13.54 -0.84 -1.98
C ASN A 150 -12.92 -0.11 -3.17
N LEU A 151 -12.97 -0.73 -4.34
CA LEU A 151 -12.49 -0.18 -5.61
C LEU A 151 -13.68 0.15 -6.52
N GLN A 152 -13.63 1.29 -7.13
CA GLN A 152 -14.56 1.75 -8.16
C GLN A 152 -13.91 1.68 -9.53
#